data_6057a41745075b3fc6cbbc5fea0cfce0
#
_entry.id   6057a41745075b3fc6cbbc5fea0cfce0
#
_cell.length_a   1.000
_cell.length_b   1.000
_cell.length_c   1.000
_cell.angle_alpha   90.00
_cell.angle_beta   90.00
_cell.angle_gamma   90.00
#
_symmetry.space_group_name_H-M   'P 1'
#
loop_
_entity.id
_entity.type
_entity.pdbx_description
1 polymer ?
#
loop_
_entity_poly.entity_id
_entity_poly.type
_entity_poly.pdbx_seq_one_letter_code
_entity_poly.pdbx_strand_id
1 'polypeptide(L)'
;MAHIANNIVAKDRKLSEILSGQRYKIDFFQREYRWQRTHIEALVSDLATSFLRSYTDGDDIEKYESYDCYYMGPLVLCEDKGAMSIVDGQQRLTSFTLLLIYLHHLQSKLNIPESHTKDILSFIFIKKGGKKSLVINVDKREETVISLIENPDHTLSTSETFDESCQNLLSRYEDITKLFPQELSNFHILPIFIEWLLDRIVLVEVRAFSMDNAYSIFETMNDRGLSLNPTEILKGYLLSKMSDGGDEEKMEDANNFWKSRIQDIKSVTNNDGDLDFFRAWLRGKYADTQRSKTTSSENQDFEIIGTQFHAWVKNNTNKLHLKTANDYYFFMRSDFDFYSSLYLKLIEFTREPNVNILYINSFYPLADSLTYPLYLSSLSKMDTEDDIAEKIDIVSKFIDSYTNIRVIQNKSITQSSIRWAIYEIVKSIRNLDVNSLSSLLSDELERNISGDVLKKLQLMDNWGYYHYFYARIIYHLNAEVIDDLVV
;
A
#
# COMPACT_ATOMS: atom_id res chain seq x y z
N MET A 1 -1.41 -16.67 37.44
CA MET A 1 -1.62 -16.19 36.06
C MET A 1 -0.80 -17.10 35.16
N ALA A 2 -1.46 -17.89 34.31
CA ALA A 2 -0.76 -18.75 33.36
C ALA A 2 0.03 -17.85 32.39
N HIS A 3 1.32 -18.09 32.24
CA HIS A 3 2.12 -17.55 31.15
C HIS A 3 1.41 -17.93 29.84
N ILE A 4 0.77 -16.96 29.18
CA ILE A 4 0.35 -17.11 27.78
C ILE A 4 1.66 -17.23 27.03
N ALA A 5 2.00 -18.46 26.61
CA ALA A 5 3.18 -18.68 25.80
C ALA A 5 3.00 -17.84 24.51
N ASN A 6 4.03 -17.07 24.12
CA ASN A 6 4.08 -16.31 22.87
C ASN A 6 4.14 -17.27 21.67
N ASN A 7 3.11 -18.10 21.50
CA ASN A 7 3.06 -19.16 20.50
C ASN A 7 2.08 -18.77 19.38
N ILE A 8 2.54 -18.96 18.15
CA ILE A 8 1.67 -18.95 16.98
C ILE A 8 0.92 -20.28 16.95
N VAL A 9 -0.41 -20.20 16.84
CA VAL A 9 -1.28 -21.38 16.72
C VAL A 9 -1.88 -21.39 15.32
N ALA A 10 -1.62 -22.46 14.56
CA ALA A 10 -2.20 -22.69 13.25
C ALA A 10 -3.11 -23.93 13.30
N LYS A 11 -4.34 -23.80 12.79
CA LYS A 11 -5.32 -24.90 12.71
C LYS A 11 -6.10 -24.78 11.40
N ASP A 12 -6.40 -25.92 10.80
CA ASP A 12 -7.40 -26.02 9.74
C ASP A 12 -8.80 -25.78 10.33
N ARG A 13 -9.59 -24.98 9.62
CA ARG A 13 -10.95 -24.62 10.01
C ARG A 13 -11.86 -24.60 8.80
N LYS A 14 -13.02 -25.25 8.94
CA LYS A 14 -14.08 -25.17 7.95
C LYS A 14 -14.67 -23.76 7.90
N LEU A 15 -15.21 -23.35 6.77
CA LEU A 15 -15.88 -22.07 6.61
C LEU A 15 -17.03 -21.92 7.62
N SER A 16 -17.82 -22.97 7.83
CA SER A 16 -18.88 -23.02 8.85
C SER A 16 -18.39 -22.73 10.24
N GLU A 17 -17.23 -23.28 10.64
CA GLU A 17 -16.64 -23.06 11.97
C GLU A 17 -16.13 -21.63 12.14
N ILE A 18 -15.56 -21.04 11.08
CA ILE A 18 -15.09 -19.66 11.11
C ILE A 18 -16.26 -18.69 11.25
N LEU A 19 -17.32 -18.92 10.49
CA LEU A 19 -18.50 -18.03 10.47
C LEU A 19 -19.50 -18.31 11.59
N SER A 20 -19.22 -19.28 12.50
CA SER A 20 -20.09 -19.62 13.62
C SER A 20 -19.52 -19.16 14.96
N GLY A 21 -20.35 -18.57 15.79
CA GLY A 21 -20.08 -18.37 17.23
C GLY A 21 -19.04 -17.31 17.58
N GLN A 22 -18.40 -16.67 16.63
CA GLN A 22 -17.38 -15.63 16.87
C GLN A 22 -17.63 -14.41 15.99
N ARG A 23 -17.48 -13.22 16.57
CA ARG A 23 -17.50 -11.95 15.85
C ARG A 23 -16.08 -11.54 15.50
N TYR A 24 -15.88 -11.16 14.28
CA TYR A 24 -14.62 -10.61 13.80
C TYR A 24 -14.74 -9.12 13.57
N LYS A 25 -13.66 -8.40 13.88
CA LYS A 25 -13.50 -6.98 13.60
C LYS A 25 -12.51 -6.83 12.44
N ILE A 26 -12.85 -5.99 11.50
CA ILE A 26 -11.89 -5.44 10.53
C ILE A 26 -11.67 -4.00 10.97
N ASP A 27 -10.44 -3.68 11.39
CA ASP A 27 -10.14 -2.33 11.85
C ASP A 27 -10.24 -1.34 10.69
N PHE A 28 -10.80 -0.15 10.95
CA PHE A 28 -11.10 0.87 9.93
C PHE A 28 -9.87 1.35 9.16
N PHE A 29 -8.67 1.17 9.71
CA PHE A 29 -7.40 1.50 9.08
C PHE A 29 -6.83 0.38 8.20
N GLN A 30 -7.44 -0.82 8.22
CA GLN A 30 -7.06 -1.92 7.34
C GLN A 30 -7.59 -1.65 5.92
N ARG A 31 -7.07 -2.46 4.99
CA ARG A 31 -7.38 -2.31 3.57
C ARG A 31 -8.88 -2.36 3.32
N GLU A 32 -9.41 -1.40 2.56
CA GLU A 32 -10.79 -1.41 2.05
C GLU A 32 -11.05 -2.65 1.20
N TYR A 33 -12.34 -2.99 1.02
CA TYR A 33 -12.71 -4.08 0.15
C TYR A 33 -12.40 -3.68 -1.31
N ARG A 34 -11.42 -4.35 -1.93
CA ARG A 34 -10.86 -3.99 -3.24
C ARG A 34 -10.85 -5.13 -4.26
N TRP A 35 -11.49 -6.24 -3.95
CA TRP A 35 -11.63 -7.29 -4.94
C TRP A 35 -12.36 -6.75 -6.17
N GLN A 36 -11.83 -7.09 -7.34
CA GLN A 36 -12.39 -6.74 -8.64
C GLN A 36 -13.20 -7.91 -9.19
N ARG A 37 -13.94 -7.68 -10.27
CA ARG A 37 -14.70 -8.70 -10.98
C ARG A 37 -13.89 -9.97 -11.26
N THR A 38 -12.65 -9.83 -11.70
CA THR A 38 -11.76 -10.97 -12.01
C THR A 38 -11.49 -11.87 -10.79
N HIS A 39 -11.43 -11.31 -9.59
CA HIS A 39 -11.25 -12.08 -8.35
C HIS A 39 -12.52 -12.85 -7.98
N ILE A 40 -13.70 -12.26 -8.22
CA ILE A 40 -14.99 -12.93 -8.01
C ILE A 40 -15.18 -14.04 -9.04
N GLU A 41 -14.83 -13.80 -10.29
CA GLU A 41 -14.88 -14.80 -11.36
C GLU A 41 -13.99 -16.00 -11.03
N ALA A 42 -12.75 -15.75 -10.60
CA ALA A 42 -11.87 -16.82 -10.15
C ALA A 42 -12.45 -17.59 -8.96
N LEU A 43 -12.95 -16.89 -7.92
CA LEU A 43 -13.56 -17.52 -6.75
C LEU A 43 -14.73 -18.43 -7.15
N VAL A 44 -15.68 -17.92 -7.89
CA VAL A 44 -16.90 -18.66 -8.27
C VAL A 44 -16.55 -19.84 -9.18
N SER A 45 -15.64 -19.64 -10.15
CA SER A 45 -15.18 -20.69 -11.07
C SER A 45 -14.43 -21.80 -10.33
N ASP A 46 -13.52 -21.45 -9.41
CA ASP A 46 -12.76 -22.43 -8.66
C ASP A 46 -13.65 -23.28 -7.73
N LEU A 47 -14.59 -22.62 -7.03
CA LEU A 47 -15.55 -23.32 -6.18
C LEU A 47 -16.45 -24.26 -6.98
N ALA A 48 -16.99 -23.79 -8.09
CA ALA A 48 -17.83 -24.61 -8.97
C ALA A 48 -17.06 -25.80 -9.55
N THR A 49 -15.84 -25.55 -10.06
CA THR A 49 -15.00 -26.61 -10.64
C THR A 49 -14.62 -27.66 -9.58
N SER A 50 -14.26 -27.21 -8.37
CA SER A 50 -13.89 -28.13 -7.28
C SER A 50 -15.07 -28.99 -6.83
N PHE A 51 -16.24 -28.38 -6.69
CA PHE A 51 -17.47 -29.12 -6.35
C PHE A 51 -17.86 -30.12 -7.43
N LEU A 52 -17.99 -29.69 -8.68
CA LEU A 52 -18.41 -30.51 -9.82
C LEU A 52 -17.46 -31.67 -10.11
N ARG A 53 -16.19 -31.58 -9.70
CA ARG A 53 -15.24 -32.68 -9.82
C ARG A 53 -15.64 -33.89 -8.95
N SER A 54 -16.25 -33.65 -7.80
CA SER A 54 -16.66 -34.68 -6.85
C SER A 54 -18.14 -35.06 -6.99
N TYR A 55 -18.96 -34.15 -7.49
CA TYR A 55 -20.42 -34.36 -7.66
C TYR A 55 -20.73 -35.33 -8.80
N THR A 56 -21.66 -36.24 -8.53
CA THR A 56 -22.25 -37.13 -9.54
C THR A 56 -23.78 -36.93 -9.57
N ASP A 57 -24.37 -36.88 -10.76
CA ASP A 57 -25.79 -36.66 -10.90
C ASP A 57 -26.59 -37.76 -10.17
N GLY A 58 -27.53 -37.34 -9.31
CA GLY A 58 -28.29 -38.21 -8.43
C GLY A 58 -27.67 -38.42 -7.04
N ASP A 59 -26.58 -37.78 -6.69
CA ASP A 59 -26.02 -37.81 -5.32
C ASP A 59 -27.04 -37.22 -4.34
N ASP A 60 -27.20 -37.88 -3.17
CA ASP A 60 -27.96 -37.38 -2.03
C ASP A 60 -27.23 -36.28 -1.29
N ILE A 61 -27.99 -35.46 -0.52
CA ILE A 61 -27.43 -34.31 0.20
C ILE A 61 -26.28 -34.69 1.15
N GLU A 62 -26.33 -35.86 1.80
CA GLU A 62 -25.30 -36.31 2.74
C GLU A 62 -23.99 -36.70 2.03
N LYS A 63 -24.04 -36.87 0.70
CA LYS A 63 -22.87 -37.32 -0.06
C LYS A 63 -21.71 -36.30 -0.07
N TYR A 64 -22.01 -35.00 0.15
CA TYR A 64 -20.98 -33.93 0.22
C TYR A 64 -19.87 -34.24 1.27
N GLU A 65 -20.17 -35.02 2.31
CA GLU A 65 -19.16 -35.39 3.32
C GLU A 65 -18.00 -36.22 2.74
N SER A 66 -18.22 -36.89 1.62
CA SER A 66 -17.18 -37.65 0.90
C SER A 66 -16.47 -36.87 -0.19
N TYR A 67 -16.89 -35.63 -0.49
CA TYR A 67 -16.28 -34.82 -1.54
C TYR A 67 -14.94 -34.24 -1.08
N ASP A 68 -14.09 -33.91 -2.04
CA ASP A 68 -12.79 -33.28 -1.76
C ASP A 68 -12.97 -31.93 -1.07
N CYS A 69 -12.04 -31.63 -0.16
CA CYS A 69 -11.92 -30.31 0.44
C CYS A 69 -11.23 -29.35 -0.52
N TYR A 70 -11.66 -28.09 -0.49
CA TYR A 70 -10.98 -27.01 -1.20
C TYR A 70 -10.26 -26.10 -0.20
N TYR A 71 -8.95 -25.95 -0.39
CA TYR A 71 -8.13 -25.07 0.44
C TYR A 71 -8.20 -23.63 -0.07
N MET A 72 -8.75 -22.74 0.76
CA MET A 72 -8.96 -21.32 0.38
C MET A 72 -7.82 -20.39 0.80
N GLY A 73 -6.85 -20.88 1.54
CA GLY A 73 -5.71 -20.08 1.98
C GLY A 73 -5.70 -19.76 3.48
N PRO A 74 -4.73 -18.97 3.96
CA PRO A 74 -4.59 -18.63 5.36
C PRO A 74 -5.59 -17.56 5.79
N LEU A 75 -5.93 -17.57 7.09
CA LEU A 75 -6.69 -16.54 7.80
C LEU A 75 -5.88 -16.13 9.02
N VAL A 76 -5.30 -14.92 9.01
CA VAL A 76 -4.48 -14.43 10.12
C VAL A 76 -5.33 -13.58 11.05
N LEU A 77 -5.39 -14.01 12.30
CA LEU A 77 -6.19 -13.40 13.36
C LEU A 77 -5.31 -12.94 14.52
N CYS A 78 -5.72 -11.86 15.17
CA CYS A 78 -5.14 -11.39 16.41
C CYS A 78 -6.24 -10.99 17.40
N GLU A 79 -6.14 -11.43 18.63
CA GLU A 79 -7.03 -10.95 19.70
C GLU A 79 -6.52 -9.61 20.21
N ASP A 80 -7.31 -8.55 20.02
CA ASP A 80 -7.04 -7.22 20.53
C ASP A 80 -8.20 -6.73 21.39
N LYS A 81 -7.91 -6.37 22.66
CA LYS A 81 -8.89 -5.84 23.63
C LYS A 81 -10.18 -6.67 23.73
N GLY A 82 -10.06 -8.00 23.61
CA GLY A 82 -11.19 -8.94 23.71
C GLY A 82 -12.06 -9.03 22.45
N ALA A 83 -11.61 -8.45 21.33
CA ALA A 83 -12.17 -8.63 20.01
C ALA A 83 -11.19 -9.39 19.12
N MET A 84 -11.69 -10.22 18.22
CA MET A 84 -10.86 -10.95 17.24
C MET A 84 -10.75 -10.12 15.96
N SER A 85 -9.58 -9.54 15.72
CA SER A 85 -9.29 -8.75 14.51
C SER A 85 -8.76 -9.64 13.39
N ILE A 86 -9.28 -9.46 12.17
CA ILE A 86 -8.78 -10.12 10.96
C ILE A 86 -7.62 -9.29 10.41
N VAL A 87 -6.42 -9.85 10.40
CA VAL A 87 -5.22 -9.19 9.83
C VAL A 87 -5.04 -9.56 8.35
N ASP A 88 -5.26 -10.85 8.01
CA ASP A 88 -5.32 -11.32 6.62
C ASP A 88 -6.53 -12.22 6.40
N GLY A 89 -7.04 -12.25 5.16
CA GLY A 89 -8.22 -13.02 4.75
C GLY A 89 -9.51 -12.20 4.72
N GLN A 90 -9.48 -10.92 5.08
CA GLN A 90 -10.67 -10.04 5.08
C GLN A 90 -11.40 -9.99 3.73
N GLN A 91 -10.66 -9.91 2.61
CA GLN A 91 -11.24 -9.86 1.26
C GLN A 91 -12.01 -11.14 0.95
N ARG A 92 -11.41 -12.29 1.29
CA ARG A 92 -12.00 -13.62 1.09
C ARG A 92 -13.27 -13.81 1.93
N LEU A 93 -13.20 -13.51 3.24
CA LEU A 93 -14.36 -13.67 4.12
C LEU A 93 -15.50 -12.69 3.75
N THR A 94 -15.18 -11.47 3.34
CA THR A 94 -16.18 -10.53 2.82
C THR A 94 -16.85 -11.08 1.55
N SER A 95 -16.09 -11.66 0.61
CA SER A 95 -16.63 -12.24 -0.61
C SER A 95 -17.48 -13.48 -0.32
N PHE A 96 -17.09 -14.31 0.67
CA PHE A 96 -17.94 -15.40 1.12
C PHE A 96 -19.25 -14.90 1.74
N THR A 97 -19.22 -13.81 2.50
CA THR A 97 -20.45 -13.20 3.03
C THR A 97 -21.38 -12.77 1.89
N LEU A 98 -20.86 -12.13 0.84
CA LEU A 98 -21.65 -11.75 -0.34
C LEU A 98 -22.20 -12.99 -1.07
N LEU A 99 -21.39 -14.03 -1.25
CA LEU A 99 -21.82 -15.29 -1.85
C LEU A 99 -22.92 -15.97 -1.03
N LEU A 100 -22.79 -16.00 0.29
CA LEU A 100 -23.81 -16.56 1.18
C LEU A 100 -25.13 -15.78 1.13
N ILE A 101 -25.08 -14.45 1.02
CA ILE A 101 -26.27 -13.61 0.81
C ILE A 101 -26.95 -14.00 -0.50
N TYR A 102 -26.19 -14.12 -1.58
CA TYR A 102 -26.71 -14.55 -2.87
C TYR A 102 -27.36 -15.95 -2.80
N LEU A 103 -26.69 -16.92 -2.18
CA LEU A 103 -27.20 -18.29 -2.02
C LEU A 103 -28.46 -18.33 -1.14
N HIS A 104 -28.56 -17.47 -0.13
CA HIS A 104 -29.78 -17.32 0.67
C HIS A 104 -30.98 -16.91 -0.19
N HIS A 105 -30.79 -15.91 -1.07
CA HIS A 105 -31.86 -15.51 -1.99
C HIS A 105 -32.17 -16.57 -3.06
N LEU A 106 -31.13 -17.25 -3.56
CA LEU A 106 -31.30 -18.29 -4.56
C LEU A 106 -32.09 -19.50 -4.01
N GLN A 107 -31.87 -19.94 -2.76
CA GLN A 107 -32.67 -20.95 -2.09
C GLN A 107 -34.17 -20.56 -2.07
N SER A 108 -34.45 -19.32 -1.66
CA SER A 108 -35.83 -18.81 -1.60
C SER A 108 -36.46 -18.75 -2.97
N LYS A 109 -35.73 -18.30 -4.00
CA LYS A 109 -36.21 -18.22 -5.39
C LYS A 109 -36.54 -19.59 -5.98
N LEU A 110 -35.77 -20.61 -5.66
CA LEU A 110 -35.96 -21.98 -6.15
C LEU A 110 -36.99 -22.75 -5.35
N ASN A 111 -37.58 -22.18 -4.28
CA ASN A 111 -38.56 -22.84 -3.41
C ASN A 111 -38.05 -24.21 -2.89
N ILE A 112 -36.79 -24.27 -2.44
CA ILE A 112 -36.21 -25.50 -1.89
C ILE A 112 -36.98 -25.90 -0.63
N PRO A 113 -37.34 -27.21 -0.47
CA PRO A 113 -38.05 -27.68 0.73
C PRO A 113 -37.32 -27.33 2.01
N GLU A 114 -38.06 -27.02 3.09
CA GLU A 114 -37.49 -26.69 4.39
C GLU A 114 -36.51 -27.75 4.91
N SER A 115 -36.76 -29.04 4.60
CA SER A 115 -35.84 -30.16 4.96
C SER A 115 -34.47 -30.10 4.30
N HIS A 116 -34.33 -29.36 3.19
CA HIS A 116 -33.06 -29.18 2.46
C HIS A 116 -32.60 -27.72 2.41
N THR A 117 -33.31 -26.82 3.10
CA THR A 117 -32.95 -25.40 3.19
C THR A 117 -32.01 -25.17 4.35
N LYS A 118 -30.81 -24.63 4.06
CA LYS A 118 -29.83 -24.24 5.08
C LYS A 118 -30.16 -22.86 5.66
N ASP A 119 -30.09 -22.71 6.99
CA ASP A 119 -30.15 -21.40 7.62
C ASP A 119 -28.82 -20.64 7.41
N ILE A 120 -28.63 -20.09 6.20
CA ILE A 120 -27.46 -19.36 5.81
C ILE A 120 -27.28 -18.09 6.65
N LEU A 121 -28.38 -17.45 7.08
CA LEU A 121 -28.31 -16.23 7.87
C LEU A 121 -27.63 -16.42 9.22
N SER A 122 -27.63 -17.64 9.77
CA SER A 122 -26.89 -17.97 11.01
C SER A 122 -25.37 -17.89 10.87
N PHE A 123 -24.82 -17.92 9.64
CA PHE A 123 -23.41 -17.73 9.35
C PHE A 123 -23.05 -16.26 9.01
N ILE A 124 -24.04 -15.42 8.78
CA ILE A 124 -23.86 -13.99 8.51
C ILE A 124 -24.08 -13.16 9.77
N PHE A 125 -25.00 -13.58 10.63
CA PHE A 125 -25.36 -12.89 11.86
C PHE A 125 -25.07 -13.71 13.11
N ILE A 126 -24.61 -13.03 14.14
CA ILE A 126 -24.49 -13.57 15.49
C ILE A 126 -25.46 -12.86 16.43
N LYS A 127 -26.09 -13.60 17.35
CA LYS A 127 -26.91 -13.04 18.44
C LYS A 127 -26.12 -13.06 19.75
N LYS A 128 -25.82 -11.90 20.31
CA LYS A 128 -25.18 -11.77 21.61
C LYS A 128 -25.95 -10.76 22.47
N GLY A 129 -26.37 -11.18 23.66
CA GLY A 129 -27.12 -10.29 24.57
C GLY A 129 -28.45 -9.75 24.01
N GLY A 130 -29.11 -10.51 23.11
CA GLY A 130 -30.38 -10.11 22.49
C GLY A 130 -30.21 -9.17 21.29
N LYS A 131 -28.99 -8.69 20.98
CA LYS A 131 -28.69 -7.90 19.79
C LYS A 131 -28.15 -8.79 18.66
N LYS A 132 -28.65 -8.55 17.45
CA LYS A 132 -28.20 -9.17 16.21
C LYS A 132 -27.08 -8.28 15.62
N SER A 133 -25.96 -8.86 15.26
CA SER A 133 -24.85 -8.14 14.61
C SER A 133 -24.20 -9.03 13.56
N LEU A 134 -23.49 -8.45 12.59
CA LEU A 134 -22.75 -9.21 11.60
C LEU A 134 -21.60 -10.00 12.24
N VAL A 135 -21.35 -11.21 11.73
CA VAL A 135 -20.18 -12.03 12.09
C VAL A 135 -18.90 -11.28 11.73
N ILE A 136 -18.85 -10.68 10.52
CA ILE A 136 -17.76 -9.80 10.09
C ILE A 136 -18.23 -8.37 10.21
N ASN A 137 -17.75 -7.70 11.27
CA ASN A 137 -18.13 -6.31 11.53
C ASN A 137 -17.18 -5.34 10.82
N VAL A 138 -17.76 -4.47 10.00
CA VAL A 138 -17.09 -3.33 9.38
C VAL A 138 -18.04 -2.15 9.51
N ASP A 139 -17.77 -1.24 10.44
CA ASP A 139 -18.69 -0.23 10.89
C ASP A 139 -19.38 0.58 9.78
N LYS A 140 -18.67 0.92 8.72
CA LYS A 140 -19.24 1.68 7.57
C LYS A 140 -19.94 0.82 6.50
N ARG A 141 -19.88 -0.50 6.58
CA ARG A 141 -20.41 -1.44 5.56
C ARG A 141 -21.61 -2.24 6.05
N GLU A 142 -21.92 -2.16 7.35
CA GLU A 142 -23.00 -2.94 7.97
C GLU A 142 -24.35 -2.65 7.29
N GLU A 143 -24.66 -1.38 7.07
CA GLU A 143 -25.91 -0.96 6.39
C GLU A 143 -26.00 -1.50 4.97
N THR A 144 -24.90 -1.44 4.21
CA THR A 144 -24.84 -1.99 2.84
C THR A 144 -25.09 -3.50 2.83
N VAL A 145 -24.45 -4.25 3.73
CA VAL A 145 -24.64 -5.70 3.85
C VAL A 145 -26.08 -6.04 4.24
N ILE A 146 -26.67 -5.31 5.19
CA ILE A 146 -28.06 -5.49 5.61
C ILE A 146 -29.00 -5.20 4.43
N SER A 147 -28.77 -4.13 3.69
CA SER A 147 -29.62 -3.78 2.54
C SER A 147 -29.58 -4.85 1.44
N LEU A 148 -28.42 -5.50 1.21
CA LEU A 148 -28.30 -6.62 0.28
C LEU A 148 -29.09 -7.86 0.73
N ILE A 149 -29.22 -8.09 2.05
CA ILE A 149 -30.00 -9.20 2.58
C ILE A 149 -31.50 -8.93 2.46
N GLU A 150 -31.92 -7.68 2.64
CA GLU A 150 -33.32 -7.29 2.59
C GLU A 150 -33.83 -7.13 1.16
N ASN A 151 -32.98 -6.72 0.22
CA ASN A 151 -33.33 -6.39 -1.16
C ASN A 151 -32.42 -7.12 -2.17
N PRO A 152 -32.79 -8.30 -2.66
CA PRO A 152 -31.98 -9.08 -3.62
C PRO A 152 -31.75 -8.38 -4.96
N ASP A 153 -32.67 -7.51 -5.37
CA ASP A 153 -32.65 -6.75 -6.63
C ASP A 153 -32.09 -5.33 -6.43
N HIS A 154 -31.23 -5.14 -5.43
CA HIS A 154 -30.63 -3.82 -5.14
C HIS A 154 -29.86 -3.30 -6.36
N THR A 155 -30.54 -2.46 -7.15
CA THR A 155 -29.90 -1.68 -8.22
C THR A 155 -29.28 -0.44 -7.61
N LEU A 156 -28.00 -0.16 -7.91
CA LEU A 156 -27.33 1.07 -7.55
C LEU A 156 -28.23 2.27 -7.91
N SER A 157 -28.91 2.84 -6.92
CA SER A 157 -29.58 4.11 -7.12
C SER A 157 -28.50 5.19 -7.24
N THR A 158 -28.50 5.89 -8.36
CA THR A 158 -27.50 6.92 -8.73
C THR A 158 -27.52 8.16 -7.81
N SER A 159 -28.31 8.15 -6.74
CA SER A 159 -28.55 9.30 -5.86
C SER A 159 -27.85 9.26 -4.51
N GLU A 160 -27.23 8.14 -4.12
CA GLU A 160 -26.53 8.02 -2.83
C GLU A 160 -25.03 8.07 -3.05
N THR A 161 -24.36 8.97 -2.34
CA THR A 161 -22.89 9.06 -2.28
C THR A 161 -22.35 7.99 -1.35
N PHE A 162 -22.28 6.74 -1.84
CA PHE A 162 -21.59 5.66 -1.15
C PHE A 162 -20.07 5.87 -1.20
N ASP A 163 -19.38 5.52 -0.12
CA ASP A 163 -17.94 5.44 -0.17
C ASP A 163 -17.47 4.35 -1.16
N GLU A 164 -16.24 4.42 -1.62
CA GLU A 164 -15.65 3.49 -2.61
C GLU A 164 -15.80 2.03 -2.17
N SER A 165 -15.72 1.77 -0.88
CA SER A 165 -15.81 0.42 -0.32
C SER A 165 -17.22 -0.17 -0.39
N CYS A 166 -18.24 0.65 -0.15
CA CYS A 166 -19.65 0.26 -0.30
C CYS A 166 -20.00 0.03 -1.77
N GLN A 167 -19.52 0.88 -2.68
CA GLN A 167 -19.68 0.70 -4.13
C GLN A 167 -19.04 -0.61 -4.61
N ASN A 168 -17.86 -0.94 -4.09
CA ASN A 168 -17.19 -2.21 -4.40
C ASN A 168 -17.99 -3.42 -3.92
N LEU A 169 -18.58 -3.36 -2.71
CA LEU A 169 -19.42 -4.45 -2.20
C LEU A 169 -20.64 -4.70 -3.12
N LEU A 170 -21.36 -3.65 -3.47
CA LEU A 170 -22.52 -3.72 -4.34
C LEU A 170 -22.14 -4.26 -5.73
N SER A 171 -21.08 -3.74 -6.32
CA SER A 171 -20.59 -4.20 -7.63
C SER A 171 -20.17 -5.68 -7.60
N ARG A 172 -19.53 -6.13 -6.53
CA ARG A 172 -19.09 -7.54 -6.41
C ARG A 172 -20.27 -8.47 -6.12
N TYR A 173 -21.29 -8.04 -5.40
CA TYR A 173 -22.51 -8.78 -5.26
C TYR A 173 -23.24 -8.97 -6.62
N GLU A 174 -23.30 -7.91 -7.42
CA GLU A 174 -23.82 -7.96 -8.78
C GLU A 174 -23.00 -8.91 -9.68
N ASP A 175 -21.67 -8.88 -9.56
CA ASP A 175 -20.79 -9.81 -10.27
C ASP A 175 -21.07 -11.28 -9.87
N ILE A 176 -21.24 -11.57 -8.58
CA ILE A 176 -21.63 -12.92 -8.12
C ILE A 176 -22.96 -13.35 -8.78
N THR A 177 -23.96 -12.47 -8.78
CA THR A 177 -25.27 -12.75 -9.38
C THR A 177 -25.15 -13.09 -10.86
N LYS A 178 -24.27 -12.42 -11.60
CA LYS A 178 -24.06 -12.63 -13.04
C LYS A 178 -23.18 -13.82 -13.39
N LEU A 179 -22.22 -14.15 -12.51
CA LEU A 179 -21.18 -15.14 -12.77
C LEU A 179 -21.48 -16.51 -12.14
N PHE A 180 -22.47 -16.60 -11.25
CA PHE A 180 -22.80 -17.87 -10.60
C PHE A 180 -23.31 -18.89 -11.63
N PRO A 181 -22.73 -20.11 -11.69
CA PRO A 181 -23.05 -21.09 -12.72
C PRO A 181 -24.50 -21.55 -12.67
N GLN A 182 -25.17 -21.59 -13.85
CA GLN A 182 -26.55 -22.08 -13.96
C GLN A 182 -26.68 -23.55 -13.53
N GLU A 183 -25.63 -24.34 -13.74
CA GLU A 183 -25.58 -25.76 -13.35
C GLU A 183 -25.78 -25.94 -11.85
N LEU A 184 -25.22 -25.06 -11.04
CA LEU A 184 -25.38 -25.04 -9.57
C LEU A 184 -26.69 -24.39 -9.12
N SER A 185 -27.36 -23.65 -10.00
CA SER A 185 -28.70 -23.05 -9.75
C SER A 185 -29.83 -24.04 -9.95
N ASN A 186 -29.61 -25.30 -9.63
CA ASN A 186 -30.54 -26.38 -9.75
C ASN A 186 -31.11 -26.77 -8.39
N PHE A 187 -32.39 -27.04 -8.32
CA PHE A 187 -33.13 -27.45 -7.12
C PHE A 187 -32.49 -28.64 -6.37
N HIS A 188 -31.91 -29.62 -7.08
CA HIS A 188 -31.25 -30.78 -6.44
C HIS A 188 -29.80 -30.51 -6.07
N ILE A 189 -29.07 -29.72 -6.84
CA ILE A 189 -27.65 -29.52 -6.69
C ILE A 189 -27.32 -28.45 -5.64
N LEU A 190 -28.12 -27.37 -5.63
CA LEU A 190 -27.85 -26.22 -4.77
C LEU A 190 -27.76 -26.56 -3.27
N PRO A 191 -28.62 -27.39 -2.67
CA PRO A 191 -28.49 -27.80 -1.29
C PRO A 191 -27.15 -28.51 -0.99
N ILE A 192 -26.74 -29.43 -1.87
CA ILE A 192 -25.47 -30.18 -1.74
C ILE A 192 -24.29 -29.22 -1.85
N PHE A 193 -24.34 -28.28 -2.79
CA PHE A 193 -23.29 -27.26 -2.95
C PHE A 193 -23.17 -26.36 -1.71
N ILE A 194 -24.28 -25.94 -1.10
CA ILE A 194 -24.27 -25.10 0.11
C ILE A 194 -23.65 -25.86 1.28
N GLU A 195 -24.01 -27.13 1.50
CA GLU A 195 -23.40 -27.95 2.56
C GLU A 195 -21.91 -28.14 2.31
N TRP A 196 -21.52 -28.47 1.06
CA TRP A 196 -20.12 -28.58 0.68
C TRP A 196 -19.36 -27.26 0.88
N LEU A 197 -19.92 -26.13 0.48
CA LEU A 197 -19.33 -24.81 0.65
C LEU A 197 -19.02 -24.51 2.13
N LEU A 198 -19.94 -24.84 3.02
CA LEU A 198 -19.80 -24.60 4.45
C LEU A 198 -18.80 -25.54 5.12
N ASP A 199 -18.81 -26.82 4.75
CA ASP A 199 -18.09 -27.86 5.49
C ASP A 199 -16.86 -28.42 4.80
N ARG A 200 -16.67 -28.16 3.50
CA ARG A 200 -15.51 -28.66 2.73
C ARG A 200 -14.59 -27.54 2.22
N ILE A 201 -14.96 -26.27 2.40
CA ILE A 201 -14.03 -25.17 2.24
C ILE A 201 -13.23 -25.02 3.53
N VAL A 202 -11.91 -25.13 3.41
CA VAL A 202 -10.97 -25.11 4.54
C VAL A 202 -10.03 -23.92 4.44
N LEU A 203 -9.90 -23.19 5.56
CA LEU A 203 -8.88 -22.15 5.73
C LEU A 203 -7.91 -22.59 6.84
N VAL A 204 -6.66 -22.14 6.78
CA VAL A 204 -5.72 -22.29 7.89
C VAL A 204 -5.79 -21.03 8.76
N GLU A 205 -6.50 -21.15 9.88
CA GLU A 205 -6.57 -20.12 10.90
C GLU A 205 -5.22 -20.03 11.62
N VAL A 206 -4.57 -18.88 11.53
CA VAL A 206 -3.31 -18.56 12.22
C VAL A 206 -3.60 -17.48 13.26
N ARG A 207 -3.54 -17.86 14.53
CA ARG A 207 -3.69 -16.92 15.66
C ARG A 207 -2.35 -16.39 16.11
N ALA A 208 -2.18 -15.08 15.98
CA ALA A 208 -1.03 -14.36 16.48
C ALA A 208 -1.26 -13.87 17.91
N PHE A 209 -0.20 -13.79 18.69
CA PHE A 209 -0.26 -13.36 20.10
C PHE A 209 -0.20 -11.82 20.24
N SER A 210 0.12 -11.08 19.18
CA SER A 210 0.11 -9.62 19.13
C SER A 210 -0.12 -9.11 17.71
N MET A 211 -0.56 -7.88 17.56
CA MET A 211 -0.72 -7.25 16.25
C MET A 211 0.61 -7.18 15.48
N ASP A 212 1.71 -6.87 16.14
CA ASP A 212 3.05 -6.86 15.54
C ASP A 212 3.43 -8.23 14.98
N ASN A 213 3.14 -9.30 15.73
CA ASN A 213 3.37 -10.66 15.28
C ASN A 213 2.44 -11.05 14.13
N ALA A 214 1.17 -10.64 14.17
CA ALA A 214 0.21 -10.87 13.10
C ALA A 214 0.65 -10.22 11.78
N TYR A 215 1.16 -8.99 11.83
CA TYR A 215 1.71 -8.32 10.65
C TYR A 215 2.97 -9.03 10.12
N SER A 216 3.86 -9.50 10.98
CA SER A 216 5.05 -10.25 10.55
C SER A 216 4.70 -11.59 9.89
N ILE A 217 3.68 -12.29 10.41
CA ILE A 217 3.16 -13.53 9.79
C ILE A 217 2.57 -13.19 8.42
N PHE A 218 1.76 -12.16 8.36
CA PHE A 218 1.12 -11.70 7.14
C PHE A 218 2.15 -11.32 6.05
N GLU A 219 3.20 -10.56 6.39
CA GLU A 219 4.30 -10.23 5.49
C GLU A 219 4.96 -11.50 4.92
N THR A 220 5.27 -12.47 5.80
CA THR A 220 5.94 -13.72 5.41
C THR A 220 5.06 -14.59 4.51
N MET A 221 3.74 -14.60 4.73
CA MET A 221 2.80 -15.41 3.95
C MET A 221 2.46 -14.77 2.59
N ASN A 222 2.50 -13.45 2.49
CA ASN A 222 2.21 -12.72 1.25
C ASN A 222 3.36 -12.68 0.23
N ASP A 223 4.56 -13.11 0.59
CA ASP A 223 5.70 -13.20 -0.35
C ASP A 223 5.40 -14.08 -1.60
N ARG A 224 4.27 -14.79 -1.59
CA ARG A 224 3.80 -15.69 -2.67
C ARG A 224 2.47 -15.30 -3.32
N GLY A 225 1.91 -14.10 -3.02
CA GLY A 225 0.60 -13.65 -3.50
C GLY A 225 0.54 -12.17 -3.88
N LEU A 226 -0.66 -11.58 -3.93
CA LEU A 226 -0.88 -10.13 -4.06
C LEU A 226 -0.31 -9.43 -2.83
N SER A 227 0.96 -9.02 -2.88
CA SER A 227 1.64 -8.33 -1.79
C SER A 227 0.88 -7.05 -1.42
N LEU A 228 0.65 -6.82 -0.13
CA LEU A 228 0.24 -5.50 0.34
C LEU A 228 1.30 -4.49 -0.06
N ASN A 229 0.82 -3.35 -0.55
CA ASN A 229 1.70 -2.21 -0.78
C ASN A 229 2.38 -1.81 0.55
N PRO A 230 3.71 -1.69 0.62
CA PRO A 230 4.44 -1.26 1.81
C PRO A 230 3.90 0.01 2.46
N THR A 231 3.28 0.91 1.69
CA THR A 231 2.59 2.12 2.18
C THR A 231 1.37 1.80 3.05
N GLU A 232 0.59 0.79 2.67
CA GLU A 232 -0.58 0.35 3.46
C GLU A 232 -0.15 -0.37 4.74
N ILE A 233 0.93 -1.16 4.69
CA ILE A 233 1.52 -1.80 5.87
C ILE A 233 1.99 -0.73 6.87
N LEU A 234 2.71 0.28 6.36
CA LEU A 234 3.18 1.38 7.21
C LEU A 234 2.01 2.13 7.85
N LYS A 235 0.97 2.47 7.08
CA LYS A 235 -0.25 3.10 7.60
C LYS A 235 -0.86 2.30 8.74
N GLY A 236 -1.10 1.00 8.50
CA GLY A 236 -1.66 0.10 9.51
C GLY A 236 -0.85 0.07 10.80
N TYR A 237 0.48 -0.02 10.68
CA TYR A 237 1.39 0.02 11.82
C TYR A 237 1.29 1.33 12.60
N LEU A 238 1.37 2.48 11.93
CA LEU A 238 1.32 3.79 12.60
C LEU A 238 -0.02 4.00 13.32
N LEU A 239 -1.14 3.69 12.67
CA LEU A 239 -2.48 3.81 13.27
C LEU A 239 -2.68 2.82 14.43
N SER A 240 -2.13 1.59 14.35
CA SER A 240 -2.20 0.64 15.47
C SER A 240 -1.51 1.18 16.73
N LYS A 241 -0.38 1.88 16.57
CA LYS A 241 0.32 2.51 17.69
C LYS A 241 -0.41 3.74 18.26
N MET A 242 -1.19 4.43 17.43
CA MET A 242 -2.07 5.50 17.89
C MET A 242 -3.25 4.97 18.72
N SER A 243 -3.76 3.76 18.42
CA SER A 243 -4.88 3.14 19.13
C SER A 243 -4.58 2.88 20.61
N ASP A 244 -3.31 2.75 20.98
CA ASP A 244 -2.88 2.62 22.37
C ASP A 244 -3.21 3.88 23.21
N GLY A 245 -3.37 5.04 22.56
CA GLY A 245 -3.77 6.32 23.17
C GLY A 245 -5.28 6.49 23.34
N GLY A 246 -6.11 5.67 22.68
CA GLY A 246 -7.57 5.67 22.81
C GLY A 246 -8.29 6.87 22.17
N ASP A 247 -7.61 7.70 21.36
CA ASP A 247 -8.17 8.89 20.71
C ASP A 247 -8.61 8.52 19.28
N GLU A 248 -9.88 8.10 19.15
CA GLU A 248 -10.46 7.67 17.86
C GLU A 248 -10.56 8.82 16.84
N GLU A 249 -10.81 10.05 17.30
CA GLU A 249 -10.93 11.22 16.44
C GLU A 249 -9.60 11.54 15.74
N LYS A 250 -8.50 11.53 16.49
CA LYS A 250 -7.16 11.71 15.89
C LYS A 250 -6.78 10.58 14.92
N MET A 251 -7.18 9.35 15.23
CA MET A 251 -6.92 8.22 14.37
C MET A 251 -7.69 8.34 13.04
N GLU A 252 -8.96 8.75 13.10
CA GLU A 252 -9.77 8.96 11.89
C GLU A 252 -9.23 10.14 11.05
N ASP A 253 -8.87 11.26 11.68
CA ASP A 253 -8.23 12.39 11.02
C ASP A 253 -6.94 11.99 10.30
N ALA A 254 -6.04 11.30 10.99
CA ALA A 254 -4.77 10.84 10.41
C ALA A 254 -4.98 9.85 9.25
N ASN A 255 -5.94 8.92 9.36
CA ASN A 255 -6.26 7.96 8.32
C ASN A 255 -6.86 8.64 7.07
N ASN A 256 -7.79 9.58 7.24
CA ASN A 256 -8.41 10.29 6.14
C ASN A 256 -7.40 11.17 5.42
N PHE A 257 -6.57 11.88 6.18
CA PHE A 257 -5.48 12.68 5.63
C PHE A 257 -4.49 11.81 4.82
N TRP A 258 -4.05 10.67 5.38
CA TRP A 258 -3.15 9.75 4.68
C TRP A 258 -3.72 9.29 3.34
N LYS A 259 -5.00 8.86 3.32
CA LYS A 259 -5.66 8.42 2.10
C LYS A 259 -5.69 9.50 1.03
N SER A 260 -6.13 10.72 1.40
CA SER A 260 -6.17 11.86 0.49
C SER A 260 -4.79 12.17 -0.08
N ARG A 261 -3.77 12.25 0.76
CA ARG A 261 -2.41 12.60 0.34
C ARG A 261 -1.77 11.54 -0.56
N ILE A 262 -1.99 10.25 -0.26
CA ILE A 262 -1.51 9.16 -1.13
C ILE A 262 -2.22 9.21 -2.50
N GLN A 263 -3.50 9.56 -2.52
CA GLN A 263 -4.22 9.75 -3.78
C GLN A 263 -3.67 10.93 -4.57
N ASP A 264 -3.37 12.06 -3.92
CA ASP A 264 -2.75 13.23 -4.55
C ASP A 264 -1.41 12.84 -5.20
N ILE A 265 -0.54 12.12 -4.47
CA ILE A 265 0.74 11.65 -5.02
C ILE A 265 0.51 10.76 -6.24
N LYS A 266 -0.37 9.78 -6.18
CA LYS A 266 -0.66 8.87 -7.29
C LYS A 266 -1.29 9.56 -8.49
N SER A 267 -2.04 10.63 -8.29
CA SER A 267 -2.65 11.40 -9.38
C SER A 267 -1.64 12.13 -10.25
N VAL A 268 -0.50 12.52 -9.68
CA VAL A 268 0.57 13.26 -10.36
C VAL A 268 1.79 12.40 -10.71
N THR A 269 1.81 11.14 -10.29
CA THR A 269 2.90 10.20 -10.57
C THR A 269 2.38 8.97 -11.30
N ASN A 270 3.05 7.84 -11.15
CA ASN A 270 2.59 6.51 -11.56
C ASN A 270 2.00 5.75 -10.35
N ASN A 271 1.57 4.53 -10.57
CA ASN A 271 0.99 3.67 -9.52
C ASN A 271 1.91 3.42 -8.31
N ASP A 272 3.23 3.56 -8.48
CA ASP A 272 4.24 3.34 -7.44
C ASP A 272 4.77 4.65 -6.82
N GLY A 273 4.19 5.79 -7.18
CA GLY A 273 4.65 7.12 -6.72
C GLY A 273 4.67 7.29 -5.20
N ASP A 274 3.76 6.63 -4.50
CA ASP A 274 3.75 6.60 -3.04
C ASP A 274 4.97 5.85 -2.47
N LEU A 275 5.39 4.76 -3.09
CA LEU A 275 6.60 4.02 -2.71
C LEU A 275 7.86 4.87 -2.92
N ASP A 276 7.93 5.54 -4.05
CA ASP A 276 9.08 6.38 -4.41
C ASP A 276 9.19 7.59 -3.49
N PHE A 277 8.05 8.19 -3.11
CA PHE A 277 8.02 9.24 -2.10
C PHE A 277 8.59 8.77 -0.75
N PHE A 278 8.11 7.66 -0.18
CA PHE A 278 8.60 7.17 1.11
C PHE A 278 10.09 6.80 1.05
N ARG A 279 10.52 6.18 -0.04
CA ARG A 279 11.94 5.89 -0.26
C ARG A 279 12.78 7.16 -0.29
N ALA A 280 12.33 8.18 -1.01
CA ALA A 280 13.04 9.45 -1.13
C ALA A 280 13.11 10.18 0.21
N TRP A 281 11.98 10.35 0.89
CA TRP A 281 11.89 11.02 2.18
C TRP A 281 12.73 10.34 3.26
N LEU A 282 12.50 9.06 3.49
CA LEU A 282 13.19 8.34 4.56
C LEU A 282 14.69 8.21 4.30
N ARG A 283 15.10 7.99 3.05
CA ARG A 283 16.50 8.02 2.66
C ARG A 283 17.10 9.40 2.85
N GLY A 284 16.45 10.46 2.40
CA GLY A 284 16.92 11.83 2.54
C GLY A 284 17.15 12.22 3.97
N LYS A 285 16.20 11.98 4.84
CA LYS A 285 16.24 12.48 6.23
C LYS A 285 16.91 11.54 7.23
N TYR A 286 16.83 10.20 7.03
CA TYR A 286 17.12 9.28 8.13
C TYR A 286 18.12 8.16 7.81
N ALA A 287 18.40 7.83 6.53
CA ALA A 287 19.36 6.79 6.21
C ALA A 287 20.80 7.26 6.51
N ASP A 288 21.47 6.64 7.49
CA ASP A 288 22.85 7.00 7.87
C ASP A 288 23.87 6.05 7.27
N THR A 289 23.44 4.83 6.93
CA THR A 289 24.32 3.77 6.46
C THR A 289 23.90 3.29 5.08
N GLN A 290 24.88 2.87 4.28
CA GLN A 290 24.67 2.23 2.99
C GLN A 290 25.65 1.06 2.82
N ARG A 291 25.22 0.04 2.08
CA ARG A 291 26.00 -1.17 1.83
C ARG A 291 27.32 -0.83 1.16
N SER A 292 28.44 -1.40 1.67
CA SER A 292 29.76 -1.25 1.07
C SER A 292 29.80 -1.95 -0.32
N LYS A 293 30.78 -1.59 -1.15
CA LYS A 293 30.96 -2.19 -2.49
C LYS A 293 31.34 -3.68 -2.49
N THR A 294 31.64 -4.26 -1.31
CA THR A 294 31.95 -5.68 -1.18
C THR A 294 30.68 -6.51 -1.20
N THR A 295 30.65 -7.58 -1.98
CA THR A 295 29.49 -8.43 -2.28
C THR A 295 28.90 -9.17 -1.06
N SER A 296 29.56 -9.18 0.08
CA SER A 296 29.17 -9.91 1.30
C SER A 296 28.62 -9.03 2.42
N SER A 297 28.45 -7.72 2.22
CA SER A 297 27.93 -6.85 3.27
C SER A 297 26.40 -6.95 3.38
N GLU A 298 25.91 -6.97 4.63
CA GLU A 298 24.47 -6.94 4.94
C GLU A 298 23.79 -5.66 4.40
N ASN A 299 22.50 -5.73 4.18
CA ASN A 299 21.70 -4.58 3.81
C ASN A 299 21.74 -3.55 4.96
N GLN A 300 21.89 -2.29 4.59
CA GLN A 300 21.98 -1.15 5.50
C GLN A 300 20.73 -0.26 5.33
N ASP A 301 20.65 0.86 6.05
CA ASP A 301 19.48 1.75 6.01
C ASP A 301 19.01 2.03 4.58
N PHE A 302 19.94 2.39 3.70
CA PHE A 302 19.61 2.74 2.32
C PHE A 302 18.92 1.60 1.57
N GLU A 303 19.41 0.37 1.68
CA GLU A 303 18.89 -0.80 0.99
C GLU A 303 17.56 -1.23 1.62
N ILE A 304 17.48 -1.26 2.96
CA ILE A 304 16.28 -1.65 3.69
C ILE A 304 15.13 -0.69 3.40
N ILE A 305 15.37 0.63 3.45
CA ILE A 305 14.36 1.63 3.06
C ILE A 305 13.93 1.42 1.60
N GLY A 306 14.85 1.04 0.73
CA GLY A 306 14.54 0.81 -0.69
C GLY A 306 13.59 -0.35 -0.96
N THR A 307 13.57 -1.35 -0.10
CA THR A 307 12.81 -2.58 -0.29
C THR A 307 11.68 -2.74 0.73
N GLN A 308 11.92 -2.37 1.99
CA GLN A 308 11.04 -2.63 3.13
C GLN A 308 11.02 -1.43 4.09
N PHE A 309 10.71 -0.23 3.59
CA PHE A 309 10.72 0.98 4.43
C PHE A 309 9.76 0.89 5.63
N HIS A 310 8.66 0.19 5.52
CA HIS A 310 7.73 -0.05 6.63
C HIS A 310 8.38 -0.82 7.77
N ALA A 311 9.17 -1.86 7.46
CA ALA A 311 9.95 -2.61 8.45
C ALA A 311 11.07 -1.74 9.03
N TRP A 312 11.71 -0.92 8.20
CA TRP A 312 12.73 0.02 8.66
C TRP A 312 12.17 1.04 9.67
N VAL A 313 11.02 1.65 9.40
CA VAL A 313 10.34 2.58 10.32
C VAL A 313 10.02 1.88 11.64
N LYS A 314 9.47 0.68 11.60
CA LYS A 314 9.15 -0.13 12.78
C LYS A 314 10.38 -0.40 13.66
N ASN A 315 11.53 -0.68 13.05
CA ASN A 315 12.77 -1.02 13.75
C ASN A 315 13.57 0.22 14.19
N ASN A 316 13.23 1.42 13.70
CA ASN A 316 13.94 2.67 13.96
C ASN A 316 13.08 3.73 14.69
N THR A 317 12.11 3.31 15.50
CA THR A 317 11.21 4.21 16.23
C THR A 317 11.95 5.22 17.12
N ASN A 318 13.08 4.81 17.74
CA ASN A 318 13.92 5.72 18.54
C ASN A 318 14.53 6.84 17.69
N LYS A 319 14.98 6.52 16.48
CA LYS A 319 15.56 7.48 15.53
C LYS A 319 14.53 8.46 15.00
N LEU A 320 13.29 7.99 14.87
CA LEU A 320 12.14 8.77 14.42
C LEU A 320 11.39 9.44 15.58
N HIS A 321 11.89 9.31 16.81
CA HIS A 321 11.26 9.83 18.03
C HIS A 321 9.82 9.36 18.25
N LEU A 322 9.46 8.16 17.78
CA LEU A 322 8.13 7.56 17.88
C LEU A 322 8.04 6.74 19.18
N LYS A 323 7.53 7.32 20.25
CA LYS A 323 7.45 6.71 21.59
C LYS A 323 6.00 6.63 22.11
N THR A 324 5.20 7.63 21.84
CA THR A 324 3.83 7.76 22.34
C THR A 324 2.83 7.80 21.18
N ALA A 325 1.56 7.48 21.42
CA ALA A 325 0.50 7.60 20.42
C ALA A 325 0.46 8.97 19.73
N ASN A 326 0.76 10.03 20.50
CA ASN A 326 0.79 11.39 19.98
C ASN A 326 1.99 11.64 19.05
N ASP A 327 3.14 10.99 19.25
CA ASP A 327 4.28 11.09 18.35
C ASP A 327 3.95 10.46 16.98
N TYR A 328 3.24 9.32 16.97
CA TYR A 328 2.79 8.69 15.74
C TYR A 328 1.76 9.57 15.00
N TYR A 329 0.86 10.23 15.73
CA TYR A 329 -0.05 11.21 15.14
C TYR A 329 0.70 12.36 14.47
N PHE A 330 1.67 12.97 15.15
CA PHE A 330 2.48 14.06 14.59
C PHE A 330 3.34 13.60 13.41
N PHE A 331 3.87 12.38 13.44
CA PHE A 331 4.58 11.82 12.30
C PHE A 331 3.69 11.75 11.04
N MET A 332 2.41 11.38 11.20
CA MET A 332 1.45 11.33 10.10
C MET A 332 0.91 12.70 9.70
N ARG A 333 0.64 13.60 10.66
CA ARG A 333 -0.06 14.88 10.40
C ARG A 333 0.87 16.08 10.25
N SER A 334 2.14 15.95 10.58
CA SER A 334 3.12 17.03 10.47
C SER A 334 4.31 16.67 9.61
N ASP A 335 4.99 15.54 9.90
CA ASP A 335 6.18 15.16 9.13
C ASP A 335 5.80 14.66 7.73
N PHE A 336 4.88 13.70 7.65
CA PHE A 336 4.40 13.19 6.38
C PHE A 336 3.72 14.27 5.54
N ASP A 337 2.92 15.17 6.15
CA ASP A 337 2.29 16.29 5.46
C ASP A 337 3.34 17.21 4.82
N PHE A 338 4.30 17.67 5.61
CA PHE A 338 5.35 18.58 5.15
C PHE A 338 6.16 17.99 3.98
N TYR A 339 6.72 16.79 4.16
CA TYR A 339 7.57 16.21 3.13
C TYR A 339 6.80 15.76 1.88
N SER A 340 5.56 15.29 2.03
CA SER A 340 4.73 14.94 0.88
C SER A 340 4.28 16.16 0.08
N SER A 341 3.98 17.27 0.74
CA SER A 341 3.68 18.54 0.08
C SER A 341 4.88 19.06 -0.72
N LEU A 342 6.07 18.99 -0.13
CA LEU A 342 7.30 19.35 -0.84
C LEU A 342 7.59 18.42 -2.03
N TYR A 343 7.34 17.13 -1.89
CA TYR A 343 7.52 16.17 -2.97
C TYR A 343 6.59 16.48 -4.16
N LEU A 344 5.33 16.80 -3.87
CA LEU A 344 4.36 17.23 -4.89
C LEU A 344 4.81 18.52 -5.58
N LYS A 345 5.26 19.53 -4.82
CA LYS A 345 5.79 20.79 -5.35
C LYS A 345 7.02 20.55 -6.25
N LEU A 346 7.93 19.67 -5.88
CA LEU A 346 9.09 19.30 -6.69
C LEU A 346 8.68 18.63 -8.01
N ILE A 347 7.67 17.75 -8.00
CA ILE A 347 7.14 17.13 -9.22
C ILE A 347 6.51 18.18 -10.13
N GLU A 348 5.75 19.10 -9.58
CA GLU A 348 5.12 20.20 -10.34
C GLU A 348 6.19 21.04 -11.06
N PHE A 349 7.24 21.42 -10.36
CA PHE A 349 8.33 22.18 -10.95
C PHE A 349 9.04 21.47 -12.12
N THR A 350 9.06 20.14 -12.15
CA THR A 350 9.63 19.40 -13.30
C THR A 350 8.76 19.45 -14.55
N ARG A 351 7.49 19.88 -14.43
CA ARG A 351 6.51 19.93 -15.52
C ARG A 351 6.31 21.33 -16.09
N GLU A 352 6.72 22.36 -15.35
CA GLU A 352 6.55 23.75 -15.76
C GLU A 352 7.78 24.24 -16.55
N PRO A 353 7.63 24.57 -17.84
CA PRO A 353 8.72 25.16 -18.63
C PRO A 353 9.12 26.53 -18.05
N ASN A 354 10.38 26.85 -18.15
CA ASN A 354 10.96 28.18 -17.86
C ASN A 354 10.84 28.69 -16.41
N VAL A 355 10.38 27.89 -15.45
CA VAL A 355 10.19 28.35 -14.06
C VAL A 355 11.52 28.32 -13.29
N ASN A 356 12.32 27.27 -13.47
CA ASN A 356 13.62 27.13 -12.83
C ASN A 356 14.48 26.05 -13.49
N ILE A 357 15.72 25.92 -13.00
CA ILE A 357 16.68 24.92 -13.51
C ILE A 357 16.23 23.47 -13.24
N LEU A 358 15.32 23.23 -12.32
CA LEU A 358 14.78 21.90 -12.05
C LEU A 358 14.06 21.32 -13.26
N TYR A 359 13.36 22.16 -14.04
CA TYR A 359 12.75 21.74 -15.32
C TYR A 359 13.80 21.23 -16.30
N ILE A 360 14.94 21.93 -16.44
CA ILE A 360 16.03 21.49 -17.32
C ILE A 360 16.64 20.16 -16.86
N ASN A 361 16.80 19.97 -15.54
CA ASN A 361 17.29 18.73 -14.99
C ASN A 361 16.38 17.54 -15.33
N SER A 362 15.10 17.75 -15.62
CA SER A 362 14.18 16.70 -16.02
C SER A 362 14.48 16.10 -17.41
N PHE A 363 15.16 16.83 -18.29
CA PHE A 363 15.54 16.34 -19.64
C PHE A 363 16.82 15.51 -19.67
N TYR A 364 17.73 15.73 -18.71
CA TYR A 364 18.92 14.91 -18.54
C TYR A 364 19.11 14.57 -17.04
N PRO A 365 18.19 13.80 -16.47
CA PRO A 365 18.09 13.68 -15.04
C PRO A 365 19.15 12.74 -14.47
N LEU A 366 19.58 13.03 -13.25
CA LEU A 366 20.00 11.96 -12.35
C LEU A 366 18.78 11.07 -12.03
N ALA A 367 19.05 9.82 -11.66
CA ALA A 367 17.96 8.94 -11.23
C ALA A 367 17.17 9.58 -10.08
N ASP A 368 15.84 9.55 -10.14
CA ASP A 368 14.91 10.10 -9.15
C ASP A 368 15.23 9.62 -7.73
N SER A 369 15.68 8.37 -7.61
CA SER A 369 16.13 7.78 -6.35
C SER A 369 17.35 8.44 -5.70
N LEU A 370 18.03 9.34 -6.42
CA LEU A 370 19.13 10.18 -5.94
C LEU A 370 18.73 11.66 -5.86
N THR A 371 17.95 12.12 -6.83
CA THR A 371 17.54 13.52 -6.97
C THR A 371 16.60 13.94 -5.85
N TYR A 372 15.48 13.22 -5.64
CA TYR A 372 14.53 13.58 -4.60
C TYR A 372 15.09 13.48 -3.18
N PRO A 373 15.91 12.47 -2.81
CA PRO A 373 16.60 12.49 -1.52
C PRO A 373 17.50 13.71 -1.30
N LEU A 374 18.18 14.22 -2.34
CA LEU A 374 18.97 15.46 -2.23
C LEU A 374 18.09 16.66 -1.87
N TYR A 375 17.00 16.87 -2.58
CA TYR A 375 16.06 17.96 -2.28
C TYR A 375 15.47 17.82 -0.88
N LEU A 376 14.88 16.67 -0.57
CA LEU A 376 14.19 16.47 0.71
C LEU A 376 15.13 16.49 1.90
N SER A 377 16.41 16.14 1.73
CA SER A 377 17.40 16.20 2.82
C SER A 377 17.76 17.63 3.20
N SER A 378 17.85 18.55 2.23
CA SER A 378 18.19 19.95 2.47
C SER A 378 17.08 20.74 3.16
N LEU A 379 15.83 20.29 3.02
CA LEU A 379 14.64 21.01 3.50
C LEU A 379 14.27 20.59 4.94
N SER A 380 13.71 21.54 5.69
CA SER A 380 13.34 21.39 7.09
C SER A 380 12.02 22.12 7.37
N LYS A 381 11.25 21.65 8.36
CA LYS A 381 10.05 22.35 8.86
C LYS A 381 10.33 23.73 9.49
N MET A 382 11.58 24.02 9.76
CA MET A 382 12.02 25.33 10.28
C MET A 382 12.27 26.35 9.18
N ASP A 383 12.32 25.93 7.92
CA ASP A 383 12.57 26.80 6.78
C ASP A 383 11.31 27.63 6.47
N THR A 384 11.54 28.89 6.15
CA THR A 384 10.49 29.76 5.58
C THR A 384 10.22 29.37 4.13
N GLU A 385 9.13 29.85 3.52
CA GLU A 385 8.85 29.62 2.10
C GLU A 385 9.98 30.16 1.20
N ASP A 386 10.61 31.28 1.58
CA ASP A 386 11.75 31.84 0.86
C ASP A 386 12.99 30.94 1.00
N ASP A 387 13.29 30.43 2.22
CA ASP A 387 14.38 29.47 2.41
C ASP A 387 14.17 28.19 1.60
N ILE A 388 12.94 27.67 1.56
CA ILE A 388 12.58 26.49 0.77
C ILE A 388 12.86 26.73 -0.71
N ALA A 389 12.42 27.88 -1.25
CA ALA A 389 12.63 28.23 -2.65
C ALA A 389 14.13 28.37 -2.96
N GLU A 390 14.89 29.06 -2.12
CA GLU A 390 16.33 29.24 -2.29
C GLU A 390 17.12 27.94 -2.17
N LYS A 391 16.78 27.07 -1.21
CA LYS A 391 17.42 25.76 -1.08
C LYS A 391 17.13 24.86 -2.27
N ILE A 392 15.92 24.87 -2.82
CA ILE A 392 15.58 24.14 -4.05
C ILE A 392 16.42 24.63 -5.22
N ASP A 393 16.59 25.95 -5.37
CA ASP A 393 17.42 26.53 -6.43
C ASP A 393 18.90 26.13 -6.26
N ILE A 394 19.45 26.22 -5.06
CA ILE A 394 20.84 25.83 -4.74
C ILE A 394 21.06 24.34 -5.09
N VAL A 395 20.16 23.45 -4.66
CA VAL A 395 20.27 22.00 -4.95
C VAL A 395 20.12 21.73 -6.45
N SER A 396 19.22 22.45 -7.15
CA SER A 396 19.05 22.34 -8.60
C SER A 396 20.34 22.71 -9.35
N LYS A 397 20.95 23.85 -8.98
CA LYS A 397 22.23 24.29 -9.54
C LYS A 397 23.36 23.31 -9.25
N PHE A 398 23.37 22.72 -8.06
CA PHE A 398 24.34 21.69 -7.70
C PHE A 398 24.18 20.45 -8.59
N ILE A 399 22.95 19.91 -8.73
CA ILE A 399 22.68 18.72 -9.56
C ILE A 399 23.10 18.97 -11.00
N ASP A 400 22.72 20.11 -11.56
CA ASP A 400 23.08 20.53 -12.89
C ASP A 400 24.60 20.58 -13.09
N SER A 401 25.30 21.31 -12.24
CA SER A 401 26.76 21.47 -12.32
C SER A 401 27.49 20.16 -12.09
N TYR A 402 27.08 19.36 -11.10
CA TYR A 402 27.66 18.06 -10.80
C TYR A 402 27.54 17.10 -11.97
N THR A 403 26.36 17.04 -12.58
CA THR A 403 26.07 16.20 -13.76
C THR A 403 27.00 16.60 -14.93
N ASN A 404 27.08 17.90 -15.24
CA ASN A 404 27.90 18.41 -16.33
C ASN A 404 29.39 18.17 -16.09
N ILE A 405 29.91 18.46 -14.93
CA ILE A 405 31.33 18.20 -14.58
C ILE A 405 31.67 16.74 -14.80
N ARG A 406 30.82 15.82 -14.39
CA ARG A 406 31.06 14.38 -14.60
C ARG A 406 31.03 13.97 -16.06
N VAL A 407 30.05 14.44 -16.82
CA VAL A 407 29.92 14.13 -18.26
C VAL A 407 31.10 14.70 -19.03
N ILE A 408 31.50 15.94 -18.80
CA ILE A 408 32.68 16.58 -19.42
C ILE A 408 33.96 15.79 -19.12
N GLN A 409 34.03 15.20 -17.90
CA GLN A 409 35.18 14.35 -17.50
C GLN A 409 35.05 12.90 -17.99
N ASN A 410 34.08 12.59 -18.83
CA ASN A 410 33.76 11.22 -19.30
C ASN A 410 33.52 10.22 -18.16
N LYS A 411 32.88 10.68 -17.06
CA LYS A 411 32.51 9.87 -15.92
C LYS A 411 31.03 9.54 -15.97
N SER A 412 30.68 8.28 -15.69
CA SER A 412 29.30 7.83 -15.63
C SER A 412 28.48 8.58 -14.57
N ILE A 413 27.20 8.86 -14.88
CA ILE A 413 26.19 9.42 -13.99
C ILE A 413 25.09 8.41 -13.64
N THR A 414 25.30 7.12 -13.94
CA THR A 414 24.34 6.08 -13.58
C THR A 414 24.22 5.94 -12.07
N GLN A 415 23.05 5.54 -11.60
CA GLN A 415 22.78 5.35 -10.17
C GLN A 415 23.87 4.51 -9.49
N SER A 416 24.29 3.41 -10.09
CA SER A 416 25.28 2.51 -9.51
C SER A 416 26.67 3.14 -9.36
N SER A 417 27.02 4.08 -10.25
CA SER A 417 28.34 4.72 -10.24
C SER A 417 28.50 5.86 -9.24
N ILE A 418 27.41 6.59 -8.98
CA ILE A 418 27.44 7.83 -8.16
C ILE A 418 26.69 7.72 -6.84
N ARG A 419 25.88 6.67 -6.65
CA ARG A 419 25.05 6.48 -5.46
C ARG A 419 25.78 6.75 -4.16
N TRP A 420 26.98 6.20 -4.00
CA TRP A 420 27.76 6.37 -2.80
C TRP A 420 28.09 7.84 -2.53
N ALA A 421 28.62 8.54 -3.53
CA ALA A 421 29.01 9.94 -3.39
C ALA A 421 27.81 10.85 -3.10
N ILE A 422 26.72 10.68 -3.86
CA ILE A 422 25.48 11.45 -3.65
C ILE A 422 24.92 11.21 -2.25
N TYR A 423 25.01 9.98 -1.73
CA TYR A 423 24.49 9.69 -0.39
C TYR A 423 25.30 10.29 0.73
N GLU A 424 26.62 10.42 0.59
CA GLU A 424 27.45 11.17 1.55
C GLU A 424 27.04 12.66 1.56
N ILE A 425 26.74 13.23 0.38
CA ILE A 425 26.22 14.59 0.25
C ILE A 425 24.84 14.70 0.92
N VAL A 426 23.91 13.79 0.62
CA VAL A 426 22.57 13.76 1.25
C VAL A 426 22.66 13.80 2.78
N LYS A 427 23.58 13.05 3.37
CA LYS A 427 23.78 13.07 4.83
C LYS A 427 24.33 14.41 5.33
N SER A 428 25.28 14.98 4.62
CA SER A 428 25.97 16.20 5.04
C SER A 428 25.14 17.47 4.92
N ILE A 429 24.12 17.50 4.05
CA ILE A 429 23.27 18.68 3.82
C ILE A 429 22.01 18.73 4.68
N ARG A 430 21.79 17.71 5.53
CA ARG A 430 20.60 17.68 6.39
C ARG A 430 20.57 18.84 7.36
N ASN A 431 19.43 19.52 7.42
CA ASN A 431 19.13 20.59 8.38
C ASN A 431 20.11 21.80 8.34
N LEU A 432 20.82 22.00 7.23
CA LEU A 432 21.65 23.19 7.04
C LEU A 432 20.77 24.40 6.72
N ASP A 433 21.20 25.57 7.17
CA ASP A 433 20.67 26.84 6.69
C ASP A 433 21.12 27.11 5.23
N VAL A 434 20.52 28.11 4.58
CA VAL A 434 20.78 28.47 3.18
C VAL A 434 22.26 28.70 2.89
N ASN A 435 22.94 29.48 3.73
CA ASN A 435 24.36 29.85 3.51
C ASN A 435 25.29 28.64 3.67
N SER A 436 25.06 27.84 4.71
CA SER A 436 25.82 26.60 4.97
C SER A 436 25.62 25.58 3.87
N LEU A 437 24.39 25.43 3.36
CA LEU A 437 24.05 24.55 2.23
C LEU A 437 24.79 24.99 0.96
N SER A 438 24.74 26.27 0.63
CA SER A 438 25.40 26.85 -0.54
C SER A 438 26.91 26.64 -0.48
N SER A 439 27.53 26.95 0.66
CA SER A 439 29.00 26.77 0.86
C SER A 439 29.43 25.31 0.70
N LEU A 440 28.71 24.38 1.37
CA LEU A 440 29.05 22.96 1.34
C LEU A 440 28.94 22.38 -0.08
N LEU A 441 27.85 22.70 -0.79
CA LEU A 441 27.63 22.19 -2.15
C LEU A 441 28.62 22.81 -3.16
N SER A 442 29.03 24.07 -2.97
CA SER A 442 30.08 24.71 -3.76
C SER A 442 31.44 24.05 -3.53
N ASP A 443 31.83 23.79 -2.30
CA ASP A 443 33.07 23.07 -1.94
C ASP A 443 33.07 21.65 -2.55
N GLU A 444 31.93 20.98 -2.57
CA GLU A 444 31.80 19.64 -3.17
C GLU A 444 31.96 19.67 -4.70
N LEU A 445 31.46 20.70 -5.37
CA LEU A 445 31.69 20.90 -6.80
C LEU A 445 33.16 21.15 -7.08
N GLU A 446 33.84 22.01 -6.31
CA GLU A 446 35.24 22.29 -6.46
C GLU A 446 36.14 21.06 -6.31
N ARG A 447 35.84 20.18 -5.33
CA ARG A 447 36.54 18.89 -5.15
C ARG A 447 36.39 17.96 -6.34
N ASN A 448 35.29 18.06 -7.07
CA ASN A 448 35.00 17.25 -8.26
C ASN A 448 35.61 17.82 -9.55
N ILE A 449 36.05 19.08 -9.56
CA ILE A 449 36.74 19.73 -10.67
C ILE A 449 38.21 19.34 -10.60
N SER A 450 38.64 18.36 -11.39
CA SER A 450 40.05 18.03 -11.55
C SER A 450 40.68 18.89 -12.65
N GLY A 451 41.70 19.61 -12.31
CA GLY A 451 42.58 20.60 -12.95
C GLY A 451 42.55 20.93 -14.45
N ASP A 452 42.07 20.11 -15.37
CA ASP A 452 42.05 20.38 -16.83
C ASP A 452 40.71 19.91 -17.47
N VAL A 453 39.59 20.29 -16.81
CA VAL A 453 38.26 19.87 -17.28
C VAL A 453 37.99 20.28 -18.72
N LEU A 454 38.38 21.48 -19.11
CA LEU A 454 38.16 22.02 -20.45
C LEU A 454 39.08 21.37 -21.55
N LYS A 455 40.24 20.85 -21.17
CA LYS A 455 41.12 20.15 -22.14
C LYS A 455 40.68 18.71 -22.46
N LYS A 456 39.78 18.16 -21.63
CA LYS A 456 39.23 16.80 -21.80
C LYS A 456 37.85 16.77 -22.45
N LEU A 457 37.39 17.87 -23.04
CA LEU A 457 36.18 17.93 -23.84
C LEU A 457 36.34 17.00 -25.06
N GLN A 458 36.30 15.69 -24.83
CA GLN A 458 36.04 14.73 -25.90
C GLN A 458 34.54 14.72 -26.14
N LEU A 459 34.15 15.13 -27.32
CA LEU A 459 32.78 15.04 -27.81
C LEU A 459 32.30 13.60 -27.66
N MET A 460 31.38 13.38 -26.77
CA MET A 460 30.84 12.06 -26.50
C MET A 460 29.73 11.74 -27.51
N ASP A 461 29.60 10.48 -27.89
CA ASP A 461 28.50 9.96 -28.73
C ASP A 461 27.16 9.88 -27.93
N ASN A 462 26.83 10.91 -27.18
CA ASN A 462 25.61 10.95 -26.35
C ASN A 462 24.72 12.13 -26.77
N TRP A 463 23.80 11.86 -27.71
CA TRP A 463 22.85 12.85 -28.21
C TRP A 463 21.99 13.50 -27.12
N GLY A 464 21.51 12.72 -26.11
CA GLY A 464 20.74 13.25 -25.00
C GLY A 464 21.49 14.32 -24.20
N TYR A 465 22.81 14.14 -24.02
CA TYR A 465 23.64 15.13 -23.36
C TYR A 465 23.79 16.41 -24.17
N TYR A 466 23.92 16.33 -25.49
CA TYR A 466 24.03 17.54 -26.33
C TYR A 466 22.75 18.38 -26.25
N HIS A 467 21.58 17.79 -26.34
CA HIS A 467 20.32 18.51 -26.19
C HIS A 467 20.26 19.22 -24.84
N TYR A 468 20.58 18.52 -23.76
CA TYR A 468 20.65 19.09 -22.43
C TYR A 468 21.67 20.22 -22.33
N PHE A 469 22.87 20.04 -22.88
CA PHE A 469 23.94 21.06 -22.87
C PHE A 469 23.52 22.31 -23.63
N TYR A 470 22.93 22.17 -24.81
CA TYR A 470 22.42 23.30 -25.57
C TYR A 470 21.26 23.98 -24.83
N ALA A 471 20.31 23.25 -24.27
CA ALA A 471 19.22 23.78 -23.46
C ALA A 471 19.76 24.63 -22.29
N ARG A 472 20.83 24.20 -21.62
CA ARG A 472 21.49 24.98 -20.56
C ARG A 472 22.07 26.30 -21.09
N ILE A 473 22.77 26.27 -22.20
CA ILE A 473 23.33 27.48 -22.79
C ILE A 473 22.22 28.48 -23.10
N ILE A 474 21.14 28.02 -23.71
CA ILE A 474 20.01 28.87 -24.07
C ILE A 474 19.28 29.38 -22.82
N TYR A 475 19.09 28.55 -21.82
CA TYR A 475 18.53 28.96 -20.54
C TYR A 475 19.31 30.15 -19.93
N HIS A 476 20.64 30.10 -19.98
CA HIS A 476 21.48 31.17 -19.44
C HIS A 476 21.56 32.42 -20.37
N LEU A 477 21.31 32.24 -21.69
CA LEU A 477 21.31 33.35 -22.63
C LEU A 477 19.93 33.97 -22.77
N ASN A 478 18.88 33.17 -22.76
CA ASN A 478 17.51 33.69 -22.94
C ASN A 478 16.47 32.62 -22.50
N ALA A 479 15.89 32.80 -21.31
CA ALA A 479 14.96 31.81 -20.73
C ALA A 479 13.67 31.58 -21.58
N GLU A 480 13.31 32.51 -22.46
CA GLU A 480 12.08 32.44 -23.27
C GLU A 480 12.16 31.47 -24.47
N VAL A 481 13.35 30.94 -24.81
CA VAL A 481 13.56 30.14 -26.03
C VAL A 481 13.73 28.64 -25.73
N ILE A 482 13.64 28.23 -24.47
CA ILE A 482 13.89 26.83 -24.07
C ILE A 482 12.85 25.86 -24.67
N ASP A 483 11.58 26.27 -24.75
CA ASP A 483 10.48 25.41 -25.20
C ASP A 483 10.65 24.92 -26.65
N ASP A 484 11.23 25.74 -27.53
CA ASP A 484 11.41 25.40 -28.94
C ASP A 484 12.61 24.44 -29.19
N LEU A 485 13.50 24.26 -28.22
CA LEU A 485 14.75 23.51 -28.40
C LEU A 485 14.78 22.16 -27.70
N VAL A 486 13.85 21.92 -26.82
CA VAL A 486 13.83 20.72 -25.96
C VAL A 486 12.75 19.73 -26.41
N VAL A 487 11.89 20.13 -27.32
CA VAL A 487 10.93 19.28 -28.03
C VAL A 487 11.61 18.70 -29.29
#